data_476d2642ce6ad6c52882435e12b01c08
#
_entry.id   476d2642ce6ad6c52882435e12b01c08
#
_cell.length_a   1.000
_cell.length_b   1.000
_cell.length_c   1.000
_cell.angle_alpha   90.00
_cell.angle_beta   90.00
_cell.angle_gamma   90.00
#
_symmetry.space_group_name_H-M   'P 1'
#
loop_
_entity.id
_entity.type
_entity.pdbx_description
1 polymer ?
#
loop_
_entity_poly.entity_id
_entity_poly.type
_entity_poly.pdbx_seq_one_letter_code
_entity_poly.pdbx_strand_id
1 'polypeptide(L)'
;SVTALVRTAGPTITVNGAWAQNIGESETYIDFMGDKAGIRLQYGADFKVYTAEHGALIEYKPEFKQRNHFENEINAFIDCIKTGEKLPSHIDTVIVTAKMMQAIYDSSAEHKEITLAE
;
A
#
# COMPACT_ATOMS: atom_id res chain seq x y z
N SER A 1 17.35 3.26 5.44
CA SER A 1 16.16 4.07 5.09
C SER A 1 16.02 4.22 3.59
N VAL A 2 14.80 4.36 3.13
CA VAL A 2 14.47 4.60 1.73
C VAL A 2 13.50 5.76 1.62
N THR A 3 13.70 6.62 0.64
CA THR A 3 12.71 7.60 0.18
C THR A 3 12.67 7.52 -1.34
N ALA A 4 11.51 7.31 -1.90
CA ALA A 4 11.34 7.18 -3.33
C ALA A 4 10.05 7.86 -3.82
N LEU A 5 10.09 8.31 -5.08
CA LEU A 5 8.94 8.79 -5.83
C LEU A 5 8.75 7.89 -7.05
N VAL A 6 7.58 7.27 -7.13
CA VAL A 6 7.21 6.41 -8.25
C VAL A 6 6.08 7.06 -9.04
N ARG A 7 6.33 7.39 -10.29
CA ARG A 7 5.33 7.91 -11.22
C ARG A 7 4.69 6.77 -12.00
N THR A 8 3.39 6.79 -12.09
CA THR A 8 2.63 5.83 -12.88
C THR A 8 1.77 6.57 -13.91
N ALA A 9 1.10 5.86 -14.79
CA ALA A 9 0.10 6.45 -15.68
C ALA A 9 -1.14 7.00 -14.93
N GLY A 10 -1.31 6.60 -13.66
CA GLY A 10 -2.36 7.06 -12.76
C GLY A 10 -1.79 7.82 -11.57
N PRO A 11 -1.89 7.27 -10.35
CA PRO A 11 -1.42 7.94 -9.15
C PRO A 11 0.11 8.04 -9.08
N THR A 12 0.59 9.05 -8.39
CA THR A 12 1.99 9.13 -7.96
C THR A 12 2.09 8.49 -6.57
N ILE A 13 3.10 7.65 -6.36
CA ILE A 13 3.35 6.97 -5.10
C ILE A 13 4.61 7.53 -4.47
N THR A 14 4.54 7.95 -3.22
CA THR A 14 5.69 8.28 -2.39
C THR A 14 5.93 7.16 -1.40
N VAL A 15 7.16 6.70 -1.30
CA VAL A 15 7.59 5.67 -0.35
C VAL A 15 8.57 6.30 0.62
N ASN A 16 8.34 6.12 1.91
CA ASN A 16 9.29 6.50 2.95
C ASN A 16 9.33 5.39 4.00
N GLY A 17 10.50 4.89 4.30
CA GLY A 17 10.62 3.82 5.27
C GLY A 17 12.04 3.60 5.79
N ALA A 18 12.12 3.06 6.99
CA ALA A 18 13.36 2.61 7.59
C ALA A 18 13.11 1.56 8.66
N TRP A 19 14.08 0.68 8.85
CA TRP A 19 14.07 -0.32 9.93
C TRP A 19 14.54 0.24 11.27
N ALA A 20 15.38 1.24 11.23
CA ALA A 20 15.98 1.84 12.42
C ALA A 20 16.15 3.34 12.21
N GLN A 21 15.18 4.08 12.68
CA GLN A 21 15.23 5.54 12.79
C GLN A 21 15.04 5.92 14.23
N ASN A 22 15.73 7.00 14.66
CA ASN A 22 15.54 7.58 15.99
C ASN A 22 14.27 8.45 15.97
N ILE A 23 13.11 7.81 15.91
CA ILE A 23 11.78 8.43 15.98
C ILE A 23 11.08 7.99 17.26
N GLY A 24 10.14 8.79 17.75
CA GLY A 24 9.48 8.56 19.03
C GLY A 24 8.63 7.30 19.05
N GLU A 25 7.98 6.95 17.94
CA GLU A 25 7.10 5.79 17.82
C GLU A 25 7.29 5.10 16.46
N SER A 26 7.04 3.81 16.43
CA SER A 26 7.01 3.05 15.17
C SER A 26 5.69 3.28 14.46
N GLU A 27 5.73 3.73 13.22
CA GLU A 27 4.56 3.99 12.40
C GLU A 27 4.60 3.17 11.12
N THR A 28 3.46 2.56 10.77
CA THR A 28 3.27 1.93 9.47
C THR A 28 1.88 2.30 8.96
N TYR A 29 1.83 3.11 7.92
CA TYR A 29 0.57 3.58 7.34
C TYR A 29 0.68 3.79 5.83
N ILE A 30 -0.48 3.84 5.18
CA ILE A 30 -0.63 4.22 3.78
C ILE A 30 -1.70 5.30 3.72
N ASP A 31 -1.38 6.43 3.09
CA ASP A 31 -2.33 7.49 2.77
C ASP A 31 -2.72 7.42 1.29
N PHE A 32 -4.00 7.29 1.03
CA PHE A 32 -4.59 7.47 -0.29
C PHE A 32 -5.21 8.87 -0.34
N MET A 33 -4.67 9.70 -1.20
CA MET A 33 -5.12 11.09 -1.35
C MET A 33 -5.81 11.25 -2.70
N GLY A 34 -7.14 11.31 -2.68
CA GLY A 34 -7.99 11.54 -3.84
C GLY A 34 -8.55 12.96 -3.86
N ASP A 35 -9.18 13.31 -4.97
CA ASP A 35 -9.82 14.61 -5.21
C ASP A 35 -11.15 14.79 -4.44
N LYS A 36 -11.80 13.70 -4.06
CA LYS A 36 -13.09 13.72 -3.34
C LYS A 36 -12.99 13.27 -1.90
N ALA A 37 -12.06 12.38 -1.61
CA ALA A 37 -11.84 11.82 -0.28
C ALA A 37 -10.42 11.29 -0.14
N GLY A 38 -9.96 11.15 1.09
CA GLY A 38 -8.70 10.49 1.44
C GLY A 38 -8.94 9.34 2.38
N ILE A 39 -8.02 8.38 2.41
CA ILE A 39 -8.04 7.26 3.35
C ILE A 39 -6.66 7.13 3.97
N ARG A 40 -6.60 7.03 5.29
CA ARG A 40 -5.41 6.57 6.00
C ARG A 40 -5.63 5.16 6.51
N LEU A 41 -4.83 4.23 6.03
CA LEU A 41 -4.71 2.89 6.59
C LEU A 41 -3.50 2.85 7.52
N GLN A 42 -3.71 2.47 8.76
CA GLN A 42 -2.64 2.29 9.73
C GLN A 42 -2.57 0.82 10.14
N TYR A 43 -1.38 0.23 10.07
CA TYR A 43 -1.21 -1.17 10.43
C TYR A 43 -1.49 -1.38 11.92
N GLY A 44 -2.37 -2.33 12.23
CA GLY A 44 -2.76 -2.65 13.60
C GLY A 44 -3.76 -1.67 14.24
N ALA A 45 -4.29 -0.71 13.48
CA ALA A 45 -5.29 0.24 13.93
C ALA A 45 -6.48 0.35 12.95
N ASP A 46 -7.49 1.13 13.33
CA ASP A 46 -8.62 1.44 12.47
C ASP A 46 -8.18 2.32 11.30
N PHE A 47 -8.81 2.15 10.15
CA PHE A 47 -8.60 3.10 9.07
C PHE A 47 -9.54 4.31 9.21
N LYS A 48 -9.09 5.44 8.68
CA LYS A 48 -9.82 6.70 8.69
C LYS A 48 -10.13 7.14 7.26
N VAL A 49 -11.31 7.69 7.07
CA VAL A 49 -11.72 8.33 5.82
C VAL A 49 -11.88 9.83 6.06
N TYR A 50 -11.31 10.64 5.20
CA TYR A 50 -11.40 12.09 5.23
C TYR A 50 -12.17 12.58 4.00
N THR A 51 -13.18 13.41 4.23
CA THR A 51 -13.96 14.02 3.15
C THR A 51 -14.39 15.43 3.53
N ALA A 52 -14.98 16.16 2.60
CA ALA A 52 -15.56 17.47 2.86
C ALA A 52 -17.05 17.46 2.55
N GLU A 53 -17.87 17.89 3.51
CA GLU A 53 -19.31 18.07 3.34
C GLU A 53 -19.70 19.47 3.80
N HIS A 54 -20.50 20.15 3.01
CA HIS A 54 -20.94 21.53 3.31
C HIS A 54 -19.82 22.52 3.65
N GLY A 55 -18.63 22.31 3.10
CA GLY A 55 -17.46 23.14 3.35
C GLY A 55 -16.69 22.81 4.64
N ALA A 56 -17.08 21.76 5.37
CA ALA A 56 -16.38 21.27 6.55
C ALA A 56 -15.61 19.99 6.24
N LEU A 57 -14.40 19.88 6.79
CA LEU A 57 -13.64 18.63 6.75
C LEU A 57 -14.24 17.65 7.78
N ILE A 58 -14.50 16.44 7.34
CA ILE A 58 -15.09 15.38 8.15
C ILE A 58 -14.16 14.18 8.19
N GLU A 59 -13.98 13.61 9.37
CA GLU A 59 -13.29 12.35 9.59
C GLU A 59 -14.31 11.26 9.95
N TYR A 60 -14.28 10.15 9.24
CA TYR A 60 -15.04 8.94 9.60
C TYR A 60 -14.09 7.85 10.09
N LYS A 61 -14.52 7.11 11.08
CA LYS A 61 -13.92 5.83 11.47
C LYS A 61 -14.93 4.72 11.20
N PRO A 62 -14.84 4.03 10.06
CA PRO A 62 -15.74 2.93 9.79
C PRO A 62 -15.58 1.81 10.81
N GLU A 63 -16.68 1.38 11.39
CA GLU A 63 -16.70 0.20 12.26
C GLU A 63 -16.93 -1.06 11.42
N PHE A 64 -16.07 -2.05 11.57
CA PHE A 64 -16.22 -3.34 10.92
C PHE A 64 -15.72 -4.46 11.83
N LYS A 65 -16.29 -5.64 11.65
CA LYS A 65 -15.82 -6.82 12.36
C LYS A 65 -14.45 -7.22 11.84
N GLN A 66 -13.44 -7.05 12.67
CA GLN A 66 -12.10 -7.55 12.36
C GLN A 66 -12.15 -9.07 12.19
N ARG A 67 -11.51 -9.56 11.13
CA ARG A 67 -11.32 -10.98 10.87
C ARG A 67 -9.86 -11.34 11.09
N ASN A 68 -9.61 -12.58 11.41
CA ASN A 68 -8.24 -13.09 11.45
C ASN A 68 -7.69 -13.11 10.02
N HIS A 69 -6.75 -12.23 9.73
CA HIS A 69 -6.17 -12.09 8.38
C HIS A 69 -5.37 -13.33 7.95
N PHE A 70 -4.71 -14.02 8.87
CA PHE A 70 -4.03 -15.28 8.57
C PHE A 70 -5.00 -16.41 8.22
N GLU A 71 -6.11 -16.51 8.94
CA GLU A 71 -7.17 -17.47 8.62
C GLU A 71 -7.78 -17.18 7.24
N ASN A 72 -8.05 -15.91 6.93
CA ASN A 72 -8.55 -15.52 5.62
C ASN A 72 -7.56 -15.85 4.50
N GLU A 73 -6.27 -15.60 4.71
CA GLU A 73 -5.22 -15.92 3.75
C GLU A 73 -5.15 -17.42 3.45
N ILE A 74 -5.13 -18.25 4.49
CA ILE A 74 -5.10 -19.72 4.33
C ILE A 74 -6.36 -20.24 3.67
N ASN A 75 -7.54 -19.76 4.06
CA ASN A 75 -8.79 -20.16 3.44
C ASN A 75 -8.86 -19.78 1.97
N ALA A 76 -8.44 -18.55 1.61
CA ALA A 76 -8.39 -18.11 0.23
C ALA A 76 -7.44 -19.00 -0.62
N PHE A 77 -6.29 -19.36 -0.07
CA PHE A 77 -5.36 -20.29 -0.74
C PHE A 77 -5.98 -21.68 -0.95
N ILE A 78 -6.64 -22.24 0.08
CA ILE A 78 -7.33 -23.53 -0.03
C ILE A 78 -8.45 -23.48 -1.08
N ASP A 79 -9.21 -22.38 -1.12
CA ASP A 79 -10.29 -22.21 -2.09
C ASP A 79 -9.75 -22.13 -3.52
N CYS A 80 -8.63 -21.45 -3.74
CA CYS A 80 -7.96 -21.46 -5.05
C CYS A 80 -7.51 -22.87 -5.49
N ILE A 81 -7.01 -23.69 -4.56
CA ILE A 81 -6.66 -25.08 -4.88
C ILE A 81 -7.91 -25.88 -5.32
N LYS A 82 -9.05 -25.65 -4.66
CA LYS A 82 -10.30 -26.36 -4.94
C LYS A 82 -10.96 -25.90 -6.23
N THR A 83 -10.92 -24.59 -6.52
CA THR A 83 -11.63 -24.00 -7.65
C THR A 83 -10.76 -23.86 -8.90
N GLY A 84 -9.44 -23.86 -8.76
CA GLY A 84 -8.50 -23.55 -9.84
C GLY A 84 -8.41 -22.05 -10.17
N GLU A 85 -9.07 -21.19 -9.41
CA GLU A 85 -9.00 -19.74 -9.59
C GLU A 85 -7.69 -19.16 -9.02
N LYS A 86 -7.21 -18.09 -9.63
CA LYS A 86 -6.00 -17.39 -9.14
C LYS A 86 -6.35 -16.46 -7.98
N LEU A 87 -5.47 -16.42 -6.98
CA LEU A 87 -5.52 -15.42 -5.92
C LEU A 87 -5.35 -14.00 -6.49
N PRO A 88 -5.98 -12.96 -5.90
CA PRO A 88 -5.67 -11.56 -6.23
C PRO A 88 -4.19 -11.22 -6.04
N SER A 89 -3.53 -11.87 -5.07
CA SER A 89 -2.09 -11.77 -4.79
C SER A 89 -1.24 -12.80 -5.54
N HIS A 90 -1.72 -13.32 -6.68
CA HIS A 90 -0.96 -14.25 -7.50
C HIS A 90 0.33 -13.61 -7.99
N ILE A 91 1.38 -14.42 -8.20
CA ILE A 91 2.71 -13.91 -8.60
C ILE A 91 2.68 -13.01 -9.84
N ASP A 92 1.80 -13.28 -10.80
CA ASP A 92 1.64 -12.46 -12.00
C ASP A 92 1.22 -11.01 -11.68
N THR A 93 0.51 -10.80 -10.56
CA THR A 93 0.07 -9.46 -10.15
C THR A 93 1.06 -8.79 -9.20
N VAL A 94 1.72 -9.56 -8.33
CA VAL A 94 2.62 -8.97 -7.33
C VAL A 94 4.06 -8.81 -7.81
N ILE A 95 4.43 -9.43 -8.94
CA ILE A 95 5.78 -9.30 -9.50
C ILE A 95 6.14 -7.85 -9.82
N VAL A 96 5.17 -7.01 -10.15
CA VAL A 96 5.38 -5.59 -10.39
C VAL A 96 5.95 -4.88 -9.17
N THR A 97 5.52 -5.27 -7.98
CA THR A 97 6.04 -4.70 -6.72
C THR A 97 7.53 -5.02 -6.54
N ALA A 98 7.93 -6.25 -6.84
CA ALA A 98 9.34 -6.64 -6.80
C ALA A 98 10.18 -5.85 -7.83
N LYS A 99 9.66 -5.66 -9.05
CA LYS A 99 10.31 -4.83 -10.07
C LYS A 99 10.44 -3.37 -9.62
N MET A 100 9.40 -2.81 -9.01
CA MET A 100 9.44 -1.45 -8.46
C MET A 100 10.49 -1.32 -7.35
N MET A 101 10.56 -2.28 -6.44
CA MET A 101 11.58 -2.29 -5.39
C MET A 101 13.00 -2.35 -5.97
N GLN A 102 13.23 -3.21 -6.96
CA GLN A 102 14.52 -3.28 -7.63
C GLN A 102 14.86 -1.96 -8.32
N ALA A 103 13.92 -1.36 -9.04
CA ALA A 103 14.11 -0.07 -9.69
C ALA A 103 14.45 1.07 -8.72
N ILE A 104 13.91 1.05 -7.50
CA ILE A 104 14.29 2.01 -6.45
C ILE A 104 15.76 1.86 -6.05
N TYR A 105 16.24 0.62 -5.90
CA TYR A 105 17.67 0.37 -5.63
C TYR A 105 18.55 0.78 -6.79
N ASP A 106 18.17 0.43 -8.01
CA ASP A 106 18.93 0.77 -9.23
C ASP A 106 18.98 2.30 -9.41
N SER A 107 17.86 2.99 -9.20
CA SER A 107 17.80 4.45 -9.25
C SER A 107 18.76 5.10 -8.24
N SER A 108 18.82 4.56 -7.03
CA SER A 108 19.75 5.03 -6.00
C SER A 108 21.21 4.80 -6.39
N ALA A 109 21.52 3.65 -6.96
CA ALA A 109 22.88 3.28 -7.36
C ALA A 109 23.37 4.07 -8.58
N GLU A 110 22.47 4.30 -9.54
CA GLU A 110 22.80 4.98 -10.81
C GLU A 110 22.56 6.50 -10.77
N HIS A 111 21.98 7.02 -9.68
CA HIS A 111 21.62 8.43 -9.49
C HIS A 111 20.75 9.00 -10.62
N LYS A 112 19.85 8.19 -11.13
CA LYS A 112 18.93 8.58 -12.21
C LYS A 112 17.55 7.92 -12.07
N GLU A 113 16.57 8.44 -12.79
CA GLU A 113 15.27 7.80 -12.93
C GLU A 113 15.38 6.48 -13.71
N ILE A 114 14.69 5.45 -13.23
CA ILE A 114 14.57 4.16 -13.90
C ILE A 114 13.16 4.01 -14.44
N THR A 115 13.02 3.78 -15.72
CA THR A 115 11.74 3.49 -16.36
C THR A 115 11.55 1.98 -16.44
N LEU A 116 10.43 1.49 -15.88
CA LEU A 116 10.04 0.10 -16.07
C LEU A 116 9.26 -0.01 -17.39
N ALA A 117 9.72 -0.90 -18.27
CA ALA A 117 8.96 -1.27 -19.45
C ALA A 117 7.71 -2.06 -19.04
N GLU A 118 6.61 -1.88 -19.79
CA GLU A 118 5.39 -2.65 -19.65
C GLU A 118 5.59 -4.15 -19.92
#